data_d0ea2ac3a2cce5ba403338fff69d10ed
#
_entry.id   d0ea2ac3a2cce5ba403338fff69d10ed
#
_cell.length_a   1.000
_cell.length_b   1.000
_cell.length_c   1.000
_cell.angle_alpha   90.00
_cell.angle_beta   90.00
_cell.angle_gamma   90.00
#
_symmetry.space_group_name_H-M   'P 1'
#
loop_
_entity.id
_entity.type
_entity.pdbx_description
1 polymer ?
#
loop_
_entity_poly.entity_id
_entity_poly.type
_entity_poly.pdbx_seq_one_letter_code
_entity_poly.pdbx_strand_id
1 'polypeptide(L)'
;TLFKHNLVEIRPEKKEAIFINLDTQQELVQPYDMIHVTPPMGPPDFIKNSPLADSAGWVDVNKSTLQHNKYQNVFGLGDASSLPTSKTGAAIRKQAPVLVKNLLSLMKGEALTASYDGYTSCPLVTGYDSLILAEFDYDLNPQETFPFDQSKERYSMFLLKKYVLPPLYWHGMLRGRA
;
A
#
# COMPACT_ATOMS: atom_id res chain seq x y z
N THR A 1 17.95 -10.23 -11.36
CA THR A 1 16.60 -10.51 -10.82
C THR A 1 16.21 -11.94 -11.17
N LEU A 2 15.76 -12.71 -10.19
CA LEU A 2 15.25 -14.05 -10.38
C LEU A 2 13.71 -14.01 -10.27
N PHE A 3 13.03 -14.05 -11.42
CA PHE A 3 11.57 -14.10 -11.47
C PHE A 3 11.05 -15.49 -11.11
N LYS A 4 9.81 -15.54 -10.61
CA LYS A 4 9.12 -16.80 -10.25
C LYS A 4 9.86 -17.64 -9.20
N HIS A 5 10.62 -17.01 -8.32
CA HIS A 5 11.25 -17.66 -7.19
C HIS A 5 10.62 -17.14 -5.90
N ASN A 6 10.07 -18.04 -5.11
CA ASN A 6 9.47 -17.75 -3.81
C ASN A 6 10.43 -18.12 -2.70
N LEU A 7 10.76 -17.20 -1.82
CA LEU A 7 11.54 -17.45 -0.61
C LEU A 7 10.68 -18.29 0.36
N VAL A 8 11.16 -19.46 0.76
CA VAL A 8 10.43 -20.39 1.62
C VAL A 8 11.10 -20.64 2.97
N GLU A 9 12.43 -20.48 3.05
CA GLU A 9 13.19 -20.71 4.28
C GLU A 9 14.42 -19.81 4.32
N ILE A 10 14.79 -19.38 5.53
CA ILE A 10 16.09 -18.72 5.80
C ILE A 10 16.80 -19.57 6.83
N ARG A 11 18.07 -19.90 6.56
CA ARG A 11 18.98 -20.60 7.46
C ARG A 11 20.07 -19.66 7.96
N PRO A 12 19.83 -18.91 9.05
CA PRO A 12 20.75 -17.85 9.51
C PRO A 12 22.15 -18.37 9.82
N GLU A 13 22.25 -19.53 10.47
CA GLU A 13 23.52 -20.15 10.88
C GLU A 13 24.42 -20.52 9.70
N LYS A 14 23.81 -20.83 8.54
CA LYS A 14 24.52 -21.15 7.30
C LYS A 14 24.62 -19.98 6.34
N LYS A 15 23.93 -18.88 6.65
CA LYS A 15 23.75 -17.73 5.76
C LYS A 15 23.19 -18.14 4.39
N GLU A 16 22.16 -18.98 4.39
CA GLU A 16 21.49 -19.48 3.20
C GLU A 16 20.02 -19.07 3.17
N ALA A 17 19.54 -18.68 2.00
CA ALA A 17 18.13 -18.46 1.70
C ALA A 17 17.68 -19.51 0.69
N ILE A 18 16.55 -20.18 0.97
CA ILE A 18 16.01 -21.24 0.13
C ILE A 18 14.83 -20.70 -0.64
N PHE A 19 14.90 -20.80 -1.95
CA PHE A 19 13.85 -20.39 -2.86
C PHE A 19 13.30 -21.61 -3.60
N ILE A 20 12.00 -21.56 -3.89
CA ILE A 20 11.34 -22.52 -4.79
C ILE A 20 11.03 -21.82 -6.10
N ASN A 21 11.49 -22.40 -7.20
CA ASN A 21 11.04 -21.97 -8.53
C ASN A 21 9.57 -22.38 -8.72
N LEU A 22 8.69 -21.40 -8.98
CA LEU A 22 7.25 -21.65 -9.06
C LEU A 22 6.81 -22.46 -10.29
N ASP A 23 7.62 -22.48 -11.37
CA ASP A 23 7.34 -23.25 -12.56
C ASP A 23 7.83 -24.70 -12.44
N THR A 24 9.05 -24.90 -11.93
CA THR A 24 9.71 -26.22 -11.91
C THR A 24 9.63 -26.92 -10.56
N GLN A 25 9.22 -26.20 -9.49
CA GLN A 25 9.21 -26.69 -8.11
C GLN A 25 10.60 -27.11 -7.58
N GLN A 26 11.66 -26.67 -8.24
CA GLN A 26 13.03 -26.95 -7.80
C GLN A 26 13.48 -25.97 -6.74
N GLU A 27 14.24 -26.46 -5.77
CA GLU A 27 14.90 -25.64 -4.77
C GLU A 27 16.14 -24.96 -5.35
N LEU A 28 16.31 -23.68 -4.99
CA LEU A 28 17.53 -22.92 -5.18
C LEU A 28 18.04 -22.46 -3.82
N VAL A 29 19.24 -22.91 -3.46
CA VAL A 29 19.96 -22.44 -2.26
C VAL A 29 20.81 -21.25 -2.65
N GLN A 30 20.53 -20.09 -2.08
CA GLN A 30 21.26 -18.85 -2.32
C GLN A 30 22.01 -18.44 -1.06
N PRO A 31 23.38 -18.47 -1.08
CA PRO A 31 24.16 -17.92 0.02
C PRO A 31 24.09 -16.39 0.06
N TYR A 32 24.21 -15.80 1.26
CA TYR A 32 24.22 -14.36 1.45
C TYR A 32 25.20 -13.93 2.55
N ASP A 33 25.77 -12.74 2.42
CA ASP A 33 26.48 -12.07 3.52
C ASP A 33 25.53 -11.18 4.33
N MET A 34 24.61 -10.49 3.62
CA MET A 34 23.51 -9.71 4.18
C MET A 34 22.25 -10.02 3.38
N ILE A 35 21.11 -10.15 4.07
CA ILE A 35 19.82 -10.37 3.43
C ILE A 35 18.80 -9.33 3.90
N HIS A 36 18.06 -8.74 2.96
CA HIS A 36 16.87 -7.94 3.23
C HIS A 36 15.64 -8.73 2.76
N VAL A 37 14.73 -9.01 3.67
CA VAL A 37 13.51 -9.77 3.39
C VAL A 37 12.29 -8.91 3.62
N THR A 38 11.39 -8.87 2.64
CA THR A 38 10.06 -8.28 2.77
C THR A 38 9.03 -9.40 2.74
N PRO A 39 8.60 -9.90 3.92
CA PRO A 39 7.59 -10.96 3.97
C PRO A 39 6.23 -10.46 3.48
N PRO A 40 5.32 -11.36 3.04
CA PRO A 40 3.96 -10.99 2.75
C PRO A 40 3.29 -10.33 3.95
N MET A 41 2.55 -9.24 3.70
CA MET A 41 1.76 -8.56 4.73
C MET A 41 0.52 -9.38 5.08
N GLY A 42 0.26 -9.53 6.38
CA GLY A 42 -0.98 -10.08 6.90
C GLY A 42 -1.73 -9.06 7.77
N PRO A 43 -3.04 -9.24 7.98
CA PRO A 43 -3.78 -8.41 8.92
C PRO A 43 -3.32 -8.68 10.35
N PRO A 44 -3.35 -7.66 11.24
CA PRO A 44 -3.10 -7.87 12.66
C PRO A 44 -4.07 -8.88 13.28
N ASP A 45 -3.59 -9.72 14.20
CA ASP A 45 -4.40 -10.80 14.79
C ASP A 45 -5.68 -10.29 15.48
N PHE A 46 -5.63 -9.13 16.12
CA PHE A 46 -6.81 -8.55 16.76
C PHE A 46 -7.90 -8.13 15.77
N ILE A 47 -7.53 -7.79 14.52
CA ILE A 47 -8.50 -7.53 13.43
C ILE A 47 -8.98 -8.86 12.87
N LYS A 48 -8.06 -9.75 12.52
CA LYS A 48 -8.34 -11.06 11.93
C LYS A 48 -9.33 -11.88 12.78
N ASN A 49 -9.21 -11.79 14.09
CA ASN A 49 -10.08 -12.52 15.05
C ASN A 49 -11.31 -11.70 15.49
N SER A 50 -11.57 -10.55 14.87
CA SER A 50 -12.70 -9.69 15.18
C SER A 50 -13.89 -9.92 14.23
N PRO A 51 -15.12 -9.52 14.60
CA PRO A 51 -16.27 -9.56 13.71
C PRO A 51 -16.20 -8.56 12.54
N LEU A 52 -15.14 -7.72 12.50
CA LEU A 52 -14.90 -6.74 11.44
C LEU A 52 -14.12 -7.32 10.24
N ALA A 53 -13.59 -8.54 10.39
CA ALA A 53 -12.74 -9.14 9.38
C ALA A 53 -13.53 -9.70 8.19
N ASP A 54 -12.97 -9.52 6.99
CA ASP A 54 -13.36 -10.29 5.81
C ASP A 54 -12.79 -11.72 5.86
N SER A 55 -12.97 -12.50 4.80
CA SER A 55 -12.45 -13.87 4.70
C SER A 55 -10.93 -13.96 4.71
N ALA A 56 -10.22 -12.89 4.36
CA ALA A 56 -8.77 -12.80 4.39
C ALA A 56 -8.23 -12.19 5.70
N GLY A 57 -9.12 -11.75 6.59
CA GLY A 57 -8.79 -11.20 7.89
C GLY A 57 -8.61 -9.68 7.95
N TRP A 58 -8.85 -8.95 6.86
CA TRP A 58 -8.80 -7.50 6.81
C TRP A 58 -10.12 -6.88 7.21
N VAL A 59 -10.13 -5.62 7.65
CA VAL A 59 -11.39 -4.90 7.92
C VAL A 59 -12.20 -4.81 6.63
N ASP A 60 -13.39 -5.44 6.63
CA ASP A 60 -14.27 -5.57 5.46
C ASP A 60 -14.96 -4.24 5.13
N VAL A 61 -14.44 -3.50 4.15
CA VAL A 61 -14.95 -2.19 3.77
C VAL A 61 -15.36 -2.13 2.30
N ASN A 62 -16.36 -1.30 2.02
CA ASN A 62 -16.72 -0.90 0.67
C ASN A 62 -15.58 -0.09 0.05
N LYS A 63 -15.10 -0.50 -1.12
CA LYS A 63 -13.92 0.07 -1.76
C LYS A 63 -14.05 1.55 -2.13
N SER A 64 -15.27 2.05 -2.30
CA SER A 64 -15.54 3.44 -2.65
C SER A 64 -15.79 4.32 -1.42
N THR A 65 -16.67 3.88 -0.51
CA THR A 65 -17.09 4.71 0.62
C THR A 65 -16.23 4.55 1.87
N LEU A 66 -15.43 3.48 1.94
CA LEU A 66 -14.60 3.08 3.09
C LEU A 66 -15.41 2.71 4.34
N GLN A 67 -16.74 2.61 4.21
CA GLN A 67 -17.64 2.14 5.25
C GLN A 67 -17.61 0.61 5.31
N HIS A 68 -17.67 0.04 6.50
CA HIS A 68 -17.74 -1.41 6.69
C HIS A 68 -19.02 -1.98 6.05
N ASN A 69 -18.89 -3.10 5.32
CA ASN A 69 -20.01 -3.68 4.57
C ASN A 69 -21.16 -4.17 5.46
N LYS A 70 -20.87 -4.59 6.70
CA LYS A 70 -21.85 -5.09 7.66
C LYS A 70 -22.24 -4.07 8.74
N TYR A 71 -21.28 -3.30 9.25
CA TYR A 71 -21.47 -2.38 10.38
C TYR A 71 -21.39 -0.94 9.91
N GLN A 72 -22.53 -0.30 9.72
CA GLN A 72 -22.63 1.06 9.15
C GLN A 72 -21.93 2.14 9.97
N ASN A 73 -21.73 1.93 11.26
CA ASN A 73 -21.02 2.85 12.16
C ASN A 73 -19.50 2.62 12.22
N VAL A 74 -18.98 1.72 11.38
CA VAL A 74 -17.56 1.39 11.30
C VAL A 74 -17.01 1.81 9.92
N PHE A 75 -15.82 2.37 9.92
CA PHE A 75 -15.05 2.71 8.71
C PHE A 75 -13.65 2.15 8.85
N GLY A 76 -12.99 1.87 7.72
CA GLY A 76 -11.61 1.41 7.70
C GLY A 76 -10.83 2.04 6.55
N LEU A 77 -9.55 2.32 6.80
CA LEU A 77 -8.61 2.82 5.79
C LEU A 77 -7.19 2.29 6.04
N GLY A 78 -6.31 2.52 5.10
CA GLY A 78 -4.89 2.16 5.22
C GLY A 78 -4.66 0.66 5.25
N ASP A 79 -3.59 0.27 5.91
CA ASP A 79 -3.06 -1.09 5.88
C ASP A 79 -4.00 -2.14 6.49
N ALA A 80 -4.86 -1.74 7.41
CA ALA A 80 -5.83 -2.63 8.06
C ALA A 80 -7.03 -3.01 7.19
N SER A 81 -7.31 -2.24 6.12
CA SER A 81 -8.51 -2.39 5.30
C SER A 81 -8.37 -3.43 4.20
N SER A 82 -9.52 -3.98 3.77
CA SER A 82 -9.65 -4.94 2.66
C SER A 82 -9.52 -4.31 1.27
N LEU A 83 -9.15 -3.03 1.18
CA LEU A 83 -9.07 -2.31 -0.09
C LEU A 83 -8.08 -2.98 -1.07
N PRO A 84 -8.51 -3.27 -2.32
CA PRO A 84 -7.67 -3.93 -3.31
C PRO A 84 -6.70 -2.95 -3.98
N THR A 85 -5.88 -2.28 -3.18
CA THR A 85 -4.84 -1.34 -3.62
C THR A 85 -3.59 -1.51 -2.78
N SER A 86 -2.47 -1.00 -3.25
CA SER A 86 -1.22 -1.04 -2.49
C SER A 86 -1.35 -0.24 -1.19
N LYS A 87 -0.90 -0.84 -0.09
CA LYS A 87 -0.96 -0.26 1.25
C LYS A 87 0.16 0.76 1.43
N THR A 88 -0.10 2.01 1.01
CA THR A 88 0.89 3.10 0.97
C THR A 88 0.39 4.34 1.73
N GLY A 89 1.33 5.17 2.21
CA GLY A 89 0.99 6.45 2.81
C GLY A 89 0.28 7.41 1.84
N ALA A 90 0.58 7.31 0.55
CA ALA A 90 -0.10 8.08 -0.50
C ALA A 90 -1.57 7.68 -0.66
N ALA A 91 -1.88 6.37 -0.58
CA ALA A 91 -3.24 5.87 -0.56
C ALA A 91 -4.02 6.42 0.65
N ILE A 92 -3.44 6.33 1.85
CA ILE A 92 -4.06 6.86 3.09
C ILE A 92 -4.37 8.35 2.95
N ARG A 93 -3.48 9.15 2.36
CA ARG A 93 -3.70 10.57 2.11
C ARG A 93 -4.96 10.85 1.29
N LYS A 94 -5.29 9.99 0.33
CA LYS A 94 -6.52 10.10 -0.48
C LYS A 94 -7.74 9.47 0.21
N GLN A 95 -7.53 8.42 0.99
CA GLN A 95 -8.61 7.72 1.71
C GLN A 95 -9.15 8.56 2.88
N ALA A 96 -8.28 9.21 3.65
CA ALA A 96 -8.68 9.93 4.85
C ALA A 96 -9.75 11.02 4.62
N PRO A 97 -9.63 11.90 3.60
CA PRO A 97 -10.68 12.89 3.31
C PRO A 97 -12.02 12.24 2.93
N VAL A 98 -12.00 11.14 2.19
CA VAL A 98 -13.20 10.40 1.81
C VAL A 98 -13.88 9.82 3.05
N LEU A 99 -13.11 9.15 3.90
CA LEU A 99 -13.61 8.58 5.15
C LEU A 99 -14.22 9.66 6.05
N VAL A 100 -13.51 10.75 6.27
CA VAL A 100 -13.97 11.86 7.14
C VAL A 100 -15.27 12.45 6.60
N LYS A 101 -15.36 12.73 5.30
CA LYS A 101 -16.57 13.27 4.69
C LYS A 101 -17.76 12.32 4.86
N ASN A 102 -17.57 11.03 4.58
CA ASN A 102 -18.61 10.03 4.70
C ASN A 102 -19.03 9.80 6.16
N LEU A 103 -18.07 9.78 7.10
CA LEU A 103 -18.37 9.70 8.53
C LEU A 103 -19.22 10.89 9.01
N LEU A 104 -18.87 12.10 8.61
CA LEU A 104 -19.63 13.32 8.97
C LEU A 104 -21.03 13.31 8.34
N SER A 105 -21.19 12.82 7.08
CA SER A 105 -22.49 12.65 6.48
C SER A 105 -23.34 11.63 7.26
N LEU A 106 -22.76 10.49 7.63
CA LEU A 106 -23.46 9.47 8.44
C LEU A 106 -23.93 10.05 9.79
N MET A 107 -23.07 10.80 10.48
CA MET A 107 -23.40 11.44 11.77
C MET A 107 -24.58 12.43 11.66
N LYS A 108 -24.79 13.02 10.49
CA LYS A 108 -25.91 13.93 10.20
C LYS A 108 -27.15 13.20 9.66
N GLY A 109 -27.09 11.90 9.44
CA GLY A 109 -28.16 11.15 8.77
C GLY A 109 -28.25 11.40 7.26
N GLU A 110 -27.17 11.91 6.64
CA GLU A 110 -27.08 12.19 5.21
C GLU A 110 -26.48 11.01 4.44
N ALA A 111 -26.71 10.98 3.12
CA ALA A 111 -26.11 9.95 2.25
C ALA A 111 -24.59 10.10 2.13
N LEU A 112 -23.88 8.99 2.00
CA LEU A 112 -22.45 8.96 1.75
C LEU A 112 -22.18 9.34 0.28
N THR A 113 -21.51 10.46 0.05
CA THR A 113 -21.29 11.02 -1.31
C THR A 113 -19.84 11.05 -1.74
N ALA A 114 -18.90 10.87 -0.80
CA ALA A 114 -17.49 10.81 -1.14
C ALA A 114 -17.09 9.42 -1.62
N SER A 115 -16.23 9.37 -2.63
CA SER A 115 -15.75 8.11 -3.22
C SER A 115 -14.24 8.14 -3.36
N TYR A 116 -13.59 7.04 -2.97
CA TYR A 116 -12.19 6.77 -3.22
C TYR A 116 -12.07 5.93 -4.49
N ASP A 117 -11.13 6.29 -5.36
CA ASP A 117 -10.93 5.73 -6.70
C ASP A 117 -9.84 4.65 -6.76
N GLY A 118 -9.22 4.33 -5.63
CA GLY A 118 -8.15 3.33 -5.58
C GLY A 118 -6.74 3.90 -5.73
N TYR A 119 -6.60 5.21 -5.86
CA TYR A 119 -5.29 5.84 -6.03
C TYR A 119 -4.26 5.35 -5.02
N THR A 120 -3.12 4.92 -5.54
CA THR A 120 -1.93 4.58 -4.76
C THR A 120 -0.68 5.12 -5.46
N SER A 121 0.37 5.33 -4.70
CA SER A 121 1.65 5.77 -5.25
C SER A 121 2.81 5.07 -4.55
N CYS A 122 3.73 4.58 -5.37
CA CYS A 122 4.98 3.95 -4.95
C CYS A 122 6.16 4.66 -5.60
N PRO A 123 6.86 5.54 -4.87
CA PRO A 123 8.11 6.14 -5.36
C PRO A 123 9.24 5.09 -5.35
N LEU A 124 9.49 4.47 -6.50
CA LEU A 124 10.48 3.40 -6.67
C LEU A 124 11.87 3.99 -6.91
N VAL A 125 12.74 3.87 -5.93
CA VAL A 125 14.15 4.29 -6.07
C VAL A 125 14.88 3.29 -6.98
N THR A 126 15.41 3.77 -8.09
CA THR A 126 16.07 2.97 -9.14
C THR A 126 17.58 3.17 -9.17
N GLY A 127 18.08 4.21 -8.49
CA GLY A 127 19.49 4.53 -8.37
C GLY A 127 19.77 5.52 -7.24
N TYR A 128 21.01 5.95 -7.11
CA TYR A 128 21.43 6.90 -6.07
C TYR A 128 20.78 8.28 -6.21
N ASP A 129 20.32 8.63 -7.41
CA ASP A 129 19.76 9.93 -7.76
C ASP A 129 18.58 9.82 -8.73
N SER A 130 18.01 8.64 -8.88
CA SER A 130 16.90 8.38 -9.79
C SER A 130 15.75 7.65 -9.12
N LEU A 131 14.53 7.94 -9.62
CA LEU A 131 13.29 7.41 -9.10
C LEU A 131 12.23 7.37 -10.20
N ILE A 132 11.45 6.30 -10.23
CA ILE A 132 10.20 6.18 -10.96
C ILE A 132 9.05 6.43 -9.98
N LEU A 133 8.14 7.34 -10.31
CA LEU A 133 6.93 7.57 -9.53
C LEU A 133 5.78 6.75 -10.11
N ALA A 134 5.57 5.56 -9.55
CA ALA A 134 4.49 4.67 -9.98
C ALA A 134 3.19 5.03 -9.26
N GLU A 135 2.18 5.47 -10.01
CA GLU A 135 0.87 5.86 -9.51
C GLU A 135 -0.23 5.14 -10.29
N PHE A 136 -1.19 4.55 -9.57
CA PHE A 136 -2.24 3.69 -10.16
C PHE A 136 -3.58 3.88 -9.47
N ASP A 137 -4.66 3.51 -10.19
CA ASP A 137 -6.00 3.31 -9.67
C ASP A 137 -6.25 1.83 -9.28
N TYR A 138 -7.52 1.47 -9.00
CA TYR A 138 -7.92 0.09 -8.68
C TYR A 138 -7.71 -0.92 -9.82
N ASP A 139 -7.77 -0.46 -11.06
CA ASP A 139 -7.64 -1.28 -12.26
C ASP A 139 -6.20 -1.33 -12.78
N LEU A 140 -5.26 -0.80 -11.97
CA LEU A 140 -3.84 -0.68 -12.30
C LEU A 140 -3.57 0.24 -13.50
N ASN A 141 -4.51 1.12 -13.85
CA ASN A 141 -4.25 2.15 -14.84
C ASN A 141 -3.35 3.23 -14.23
N PRO A 142 -2.38 3.75 -14.99
CA PRO A 142 -1.56 4.87 -14.54
C PRO A 142 -2.43 6.10 -14.21
N GLN A 143 -2.24 6.67 -13.02
CA GLN A 143 -2.89 7.90 -12.54
C GLN A 143 -1.85 8.97 -12.23
N GLU A 144 -1.15 9.42 -13.25
CA GLU A 144 -0.01 10.32 -13.13
C GLU A 144 -0.41 11.70 -12.58
N THR A 145 0.22 12.11 -11.48
CA THR A 145 0.01 13.43 -10.86
C THR A 145 0.65 14.56 -11.67
N PHE A 146 1.74 14.30 -12.37
CA PHE A 146 2.50 15.31 -13.11
C PHE A 146 2.25 15.23 -14.62
N PRO A 147 2.39 16.34 -15.39
CA PRO A 147 2.11 16.39 -16.82
C PRO A 147 3.27 15.84 -17.68
N PHE A 148 3.94 14.80 -17.22
CA PHE A 148 5.01 14.14 -17.93
C PHE A 148 4.97 12.63 -17.64
N ASP A 149 5.52 11.84 -18.55
CA ASP A 149 5.64 10.38 -18.40
C ASP A 149 6.41 10.01 -17.13
N GLN A 150 5.71 9.49 -16.14
CA GLN A 150 6.24 9.11 -14.82
C GLN A 150 6.80 7.68 -14.80
N SER A 151 6.65 6.92 -15.89
CA SER A 151 7.28 5.60 -16.05
C SER A 151 8.80 5.68 -16.23
N LYS A 152 9.32 6.88 -16.49
CA LYS A 152 10.76 7.12 -16.70
C LYS A 152 11.42 7.56 -15.41
N GLU A 153 12.64 7.09 -15.22
CA GLU A 153 13.51 7.53 -14.14
C GLU A 153 13.81 9.03 -14.21
N ARG A 154 13.65 9.71 -13.06
CA ARG A 154 13.89 11.16 -12.99
C ARG A 154 14.59 11.56 -11.70
N TYR A 155 15.60 12.42 -11.84
CA TYR A 155 16.24 13.07 -10.71
C TYR A 155 15.28 13.99 -9.94
N SER A 156 14.39 14.71 -10.64
CA SER A 156 13.39 15.57 -10.00
C SER A 156 12.47 14.81 -9.05
N MET A 157 12.09 13.58 -9.41
CA MET A 157 11.26 12.71 -8.55
C MET A 157 12.04 12.16 -7.36
N PHE A 158 13.34 11.93 -7.51
CA PHE A 158 14.22 11.63 -6.38
C PHE A 158 14.31 12.82 -5.41
N LEU A 159 14.46 14.05 -5.88
CA LEU A 159 14.43 15.24 -5.04
C LEU A 159 13.09 15.43 -4.34
N LEU A 160 11.97 15.19 -5.04
CA LEU A 160 10.64 15.20 -4.46
C LEU A 160 10.54 14.23 -3.28
N LYS A 161 10.97 12.97 -3.49
CA LYS A 161 10.95 11.96 -2.41
C LYS A 161 11.83 12.38 -1.23
N LYS A 162 13.03 12.86 -1.51
CA LYS A 162 14.02 13.16 -0.46
C LYS A 162 13.71 14.41 0.35
N TYR A 163 13.21 15.46 -0.30
CA TYR A 163 13.11 16.78 0.31
C TYR A 163 11.69 17.31 0.45
N VAL A 164 10.73 16.83 -0.36
CA VAL A 164 9.35 17.33 -0.33
C VAL A 164 8.43 16.40 0.46
N LEU A 165 8.51 15.09 0.25
CA LEU A 165 7.61 14.17 0.95
C LEU A 165 7.75 14.18 2.47
N PRO A 166 8.94 14.28 3.09
CA PRO A 166 9.04 14.34 4.55
C PRO A 166 8.37 15.58 5.16
N PRO A 167 8.63 16.83 4.68
CA PRO A 167 7.88 18.00 5.15
C PRO A 167 6.37 17.91 4.88
N LEU A 168 5.96 17.38 3.73
CA LEU A 168 4.55 17.15 3.40
C LEU A 168 3.89 16.21 4.42
N TYR A 169 4.56 15.13 4.82
CA TYR A 169 4.06 14.21 5.84
C TYR A 169 3.86 14.93 7.18
N TRP A 170 4.90 15.59 7.72
CA TRP A 170 4.87 16.19 9.05
C TRP A 170 3.99 17.44 9.14
N HIS A 171 3.98 18.29 8.11
CA HIS A 171 3.33 19.59 8.14
C HIS A 171 2.04 19.67 7.33
N GLY A 172 1.84 18.72 6.41
CA GLY A 172 0.64 18.60 5.59
C GLY A 172 -0.27 17.48 6.09
N MET A 173 0.12 16.22 5.83
CA MET A 173 -0.73 15.05 6.06
C MET A 173 -1.16 14.90 7.53
N LEU A 174 -0.22 14.93 8.47
CA LEU A 174 -0.55 14.79 9.91
C LEU A 174 -1.36 15.96 10.47
N ARG A 175 -1.47 17.06 9.74
CA ARG A 175 -2.29 18.22 10.12
C ARG A 175 -3.58 18.33 9.32
N GLY A 176 -3.92 17.36 8.49
CA GLY A 176 -5.10 17.38 7.64
C GLY A 176 -5.10 18.48 6.58
N ARG A 177 -3.92 18.87 6.08
CA ARG A 177 -3.75 19.97 5.10
C ARG A 177 -3.27 19.51 3.73
N ALA A 178 -3.14 18.21 3.49
CA ALA A 178 -2.67 17.64 2.23
C ALA A 178 -3.36 16.31 1.91
#